data_cbd03f62e442cbc4485d91a53989deff
#
_entry.id   cbd03f62e442cbc4485d91a53989deff
#
_cell.length_a   1.000
_cell.length_b   1.000
_cell.length_c   1.000
_cell.angle_alpha   90.00
_cell.angle_beta   90.00
_cell.angle_gamma   90.00
#
_symmetry.space_group_name_H-M   'P 1'
#
loop_
_entity.id
_entity.type
_entity.pdbx_description
1 polymer ?
#
loop_
_entity_poly.entity_id
_entity_poly.type
_entity_poly.pdbx_seq_one_letter_code
_entity_poly.pdbx_strand_id
1 'polypeptide(L)'
;VSVMPVLENGRFIGVRLAGARDVPLVARLGLQPDDVVTSVNGIALDSPERAQEIARNLAGASALNVTVRRNGKSENLSAALR
;
A
#
# COMPACT_ATOMS: atom_id res chain seq x y z
N VAL A 1 -8.44 -5.41 -8.97
CA VAL A 1 -7.78 -4.31 -8.28
C VAL A 1 -6.89 -3.56 -9.24
N SER A 2 -7.07 -2.26 -9.32
CA SER A 2 -6.21 -1.39 -10.12
C SER A 2 -5.30 -0.61 -9.20
N VAL A 3 -4.03 -0.51 -9.59
CA VAL A 3 -3.03 0.26 -8.85
C VAL A 3 -2.78 1.56 -9.61
N MET A 4 -3.00 2.68 -8.94
CA MET A 4 -2.80 4.00 -9.55
C MET A 4 -1.65 4.71 -8.85
N PRO A 5 -0.62 5.14 -9.60
CA PRO A 5 0.46 5.90 -8.99
C PRO A 5 -0.06 7.27 -8.54
N VAL A 6 0.46 7.73 -7.40
CA VAL A 6 0.14 9.05 -6.87
C VAL A 6 1.40 9.91 -6.94
N LEU A 7 1.29 11.05 -7.60
CA LEU A 7 2.39 12.00 -7.74
C LEU A 7 2.03 13.28 -7.00
N GLU A 8 3.03 13.85 -6.34
CA GLU A 8 2.89 15.13 -5.66
C GLU A 8 4.13 15.95 -5.99
N ASN A 9 3.92 17.11 -6.59
CA ASN A 9 4.99 17.99 -7.06
C ASN A 9 5.98 17.26 -7.97
N GLY A 10 5.46 16.38 -8.85
CA GLY A 10 6.27 15.61 -9.78
C GLY A 10 6.97 14.41 -9.17
N ARG A 11 6.75 14.13 -7.89
CA ARG A 11 7.37 13.00 -7.20
C ARG A 11 6.38 11.88 -6.98
N PHE A 12 6.84 10.66 -7.20
CA PHE A 12 6.08 9.46 -6.88
C PHE A 12 6.07 9.29 -5.35
N ILE A 13 4.90 9.39 -4.72
CA ILE A 13 4.80 9.31 -3.26
C ILE A 13 4.13 8.04 -2.77
N GLY A 14 3.49 7.28 -3.64
CA GLY A 14 2.81 6.07 -3.26
C GLY A 14 1.82 5.63 -4.31
N VAL A 15 0.92 4.73 -3.92
CA VAL A 15 -0.09 4.20 -4.83
C VAL A 15 -1.47 4.25 -4.17
N ARG A 16 -2.48 4.36 -5.02
CA ARG A 16 -3.87 4.26 -4.61
C ARG A 16 -4.45 2.99 -5.24
N LEU A 17 -5.20 2.23 -4.45
CA LEU A 17 -5.79 0.97 -4.93
C LEU A 17 -7.27 1.16 -5.21
N ALA A 18 -7.67 0.93 -6.46
CA ALA A 18 -9.06 0.95 -6.87
C ALA A 18 -9.60 -0.47 -6.90
N GLY A 19 -10.83 -0.66 -6.44
CA GLY A 19 -11.45 -1.98 -6.36
C GLY A 19 -10.91 -2.85 -5.24
N ALA A 20 -10.22 -2.25 -4.28
CA ALA A 20 -9.58 -2.98 -3.19
C ALA A 20 -10.58 -3.67 -2.26
N ARG A 21 -11.82 -3.20 -2.22
CA ARG A 21 -12.85 -3.79 -1.36
C ARG A 21 -13.15 -5.24 -1.70
N ASP A 22 -12.91 -5.63 -2.96
CA ASP A 22 -13.19 -6.98 -3.42
C ASP A 22 -12.08 -7.95 -3.06
N VAL A 23 -10.98 -7.46 -2.48
CA VAL A 23 -9.86 -8.29 -2.03
C VAL A 23 -9.95 -8.46 -0.53
N PRO A 24 -10.21 -9.68 -0.01
CA PRO A 24 -10.42 -9.89 1.43
C PRO A 24 -9.26 -9.39 2.30
N LEU A 25 -8.02 -9.56 1.85
CA LEU A 25 -6.85 -9.12 2.61
C LEU A 25 -6.85 -7.61 2.78
N VAL A 26 -7.17 -6.88 1.71
CA VAL A 26 -7.21 -5.41 1.75
C VAL A 26 -8.33 -4.93 2.66
N ALA A 27 -9.47 -5.60 2.63
CA ALA A 27 -10.58 -5.29 3.53
C ALA A 27 -10.18 -5.50 5.00
N ARG A 28 -9.40 -6.56 5.28
CA ARG A 28 -8.93 -6.84 6.64
C ARG A 28 -7.96 -5.78 7.15
N LEU A 29 -7.18 -5.17 6.26
CA LEU A 29 -6.30 -4.07 6.62
C LEU A 29 -7.05 -2.81 7.03
N GLY A 30 -8.29 -2.66 6.57
CA GLY A 30 -9.04 -1.44 6.78
C GLY A 30 -8.68 -0.34 5.79
N LEU A 31 -8.12 -0.71 4.64
CA LEU A 31 -7.73 0.24 3.61
C LEU A 31 -8.98 0.89 3.01
N GLN A 32 -8.94 2.21 2.88
CA GLN A 32 -10.05 2.97 2.30
C GLN A 32 -9.70 3.43 0.88
N PRO A 33 -10.72 3.72 0.04
CA PRO A 33 -10.46 4.07 -1.36
C PRO A 33 -9.55 5.27 -1.58
N ASP A 34 -9.56 6.23 -0.65
CA ASP A 34 -8.76 7.45 -0.78
C ASP A 34 -7.39 7.34 -0.10
N ASP A 35 -7.09 6.20 0.51
CA ASP A 35 -5.80 6.02 1.16
C ASP A 35 -4.68 5.91 0.14
N VAL A 36 -3.59 6.62 0.40
CA VAL A 36 -2.38 6.53 -0.41
C VAL A 36 -1.39 5.65 0.34
N VAL A 37 -1.07 4.49 -0.24
CA VAL A 37 -0.10 3.57 0.34
C VAL A 37 1.30 4.12 0.09
N THR A 38 2.02 4.47 1.14
CA THR A 38 3.35 5.09 1.05
C THR A 38 4.47 4.13 1.37
N SER A 39 4.20 3.07 2.12
CA SER A 39 5.20 2.03 2.37
C SER A 39 4.52 0.71 2.68
N VAL A 40 5.25 -0.39 2.45
CA VAL A 40 4.77 -1.75 2.72
C VAL A 40 5.92 -2.54 3.33
N ASN A 41 5.69 -3.11 4.51
CA ASN A 41 6.70 -3.92 5.25
C ASN A 41 8.04 -3.20 5.38
N GLY A 42 7.99 -1.89 5.64
CA GLY A 42 9.19 -1.09 5.83
C GLY A 42 9.85 -0.61 4.55
N ILE A 43 9.30 -0.96 3.38
CA ILE A 43 9.85 -0.52 2.09
C ILE A 43 9.03 0.65 1.58
N ALA A 44 9.68 1.79 1.40
CA ALA A 44 9.01 3.00 0.91
C ALA A 44 8.64 2.87 -0.56
N LEU A 45 7.42 3.28 -0.91
CA LEU A 45 6.96 3.31 -2.29
C LEU A 45 7.36 4.64 -2.92
N ASP A 46 8.64 4.79 -3.19
CA ASP A 46 9.19 6.04 -3.76
C ASP A 46 9.49 5.95 -5.24
N SER A 47 9.26 4.78 -5.84
CA SER A 47 9.44 4.57 -7.28
C SER A 47 8.68 3.33 -7.73
N PRO A 48 8.37 3.20 -9.03
CA PRO A 48 7.72 1.99 -9.55
C PRO A 48 8.53 0.71 -9.32
N GLU A 49 9.86 0.80 -9.32
CA GLU A 49 10.73 -0.35 -9.07
C GLU A 49 10.55 -0.89 -7.65
N ARG A 50 10.33 0.00 -6.68
CA ARG A 50 10.05 -0.41 -5.30
C ARG A 50 8.76 -1.21 -5.20
N ALA A 51 7.76 -0.85 -5.99
CA ALA A 51 6.50 -1.59 -6.00
C ALA A 51 6.71 -3.05 -6.41
N GLN A 52 7.59 -3.29 -7.39
CA GLN A 52 7.93 -4.66 -7.80
C GLN A 52 8.69 -5.41 -6.71
N GLU A 53 9.61 -4.73 -6.04
CA GLU A 53 10.36 -5.31 -4.93
C GLU A 53 9.43 -5.72 -3.80
N ILE A 54 8.45 -4.87 -3.47
CA ILE A 54 7.45 -5.17 -2.46
C ILE A 54 6.63 -6.40 -2.83
N ALA A 55 6.20 -6.49 -4.09
CA ALA A 55 5.42 -7.63 -4.56
C ALA A 55 6.19 -8.94 -4.39
N ARG A 56 7.49 -8.93 -4.66
CA ARG A 56 8.32 -10.13 -4.46
C ARG A 56 8.46 -10.48 -2.98
N ASN A 57 8.61 -9.48 -2.12
CA ASN A 57 8.75 -9.71 -0.69
C ASN A 57 7.47 -10.26 -0.07
N LEU A 58 6.31 -9.87 -0.58
CA LEU A 58 5.04 -10.33 -0.06
C LEU A 58 4.81 -11.82 -0.29
N ALA A 59 5.44 -12.39 -1.30
CA ALA A 59 5.25 -13.81 -1.62
C ALA A 59 5.67 -14.72 -0.46
N GLY A 60 6.67 -14.32 0.34
CA GLY A 60 7.13 -15.11 1.48
C GLY A 60 6.79 -14.52 2.84
N ALA A 61 6.03 -13.44 2.88
CA ALA A 61 5.75 -12.75 4.14
C ALA A 61 4.65 -13.44 4.93
N SER A 62 4.74 -13.41 6.25
CA SER A 62 3.71 -13.93 7.14
C SER A 62 2.79 -12.82 7.67
N ALA A 63 3.16 -11.58 7.47
CA ALA A 63 2.38 -10.43 7.90
C ALA A 63 2.52 -9.28 6.90
N LEU A 64 1.51 -8.45 6.84
CA LEU A 64 1.51 -7.27 5.97
C LEU A 64 1.36 -6.04 6.85
N ASN A 65 2.34 -5.15 6.78
CA ASN A 65 2.30 -3.86 7.45
C ASN A 65 2.34 -2.77 6.37
N VAL A 66 1.35 -1.90 6.39
CA VAL A 66 1.19 -0.88 5.37
C VAL A 66 1.11 0.47 6.04
N THR A 67 1.86 1.44 5.54
CA THR A 67 1.71 2.83 5.96
C THR A 67 0.92 3.56 4.88
N VAL A 68 -0.15 4.22 5.28
CA VAL A 68 -0.99 4.98 4.36
C VAL A 68 -1.05 6.43 4.81
N ARG A 69 -1.32 7.31 3.85
CA ARG A 69 -1.65 8.70 4.13
C ARG A 69 -3.16 8.86 4.01
N ARG A 70 -3.79 9.26 5.11
CA ARG A 70 -5.24 9.47 5.17
C ARG A 70 -5.49 10.85 5.76
N ASN A 71 -6.14 11.73 4.99
CA ASN A 71 -6.44 13.09 5.42
C ASN A 71 -5.19 13.85 5.88
N GLY A 72 -4.09 13.68 5.14
CA GLY A 72 -2.83 14.35 5.45
C GLY A 72 -2.04 13.74 6.60
N LYS A 73 -2.50 12.64 7.17
CA LYS A 73 -1.83 11.97 8.29
C LYS A 73 -1.38 10.58 7.90
N SER A 74 -0.25 10.14 8.45
CA SER A 74 0.24 8.79 8.25
C SER A 74 -0.41 7.84 9.26
N GLU A 75 -0.89 6.71 8.79
CA GLU A 75 -1.45 5.67 9.64
C GLU A 75 -0.87 4.32 9.26
N ASN A 76 -0.64 3.47 10.26
CA ASN A 76 -0.16 2.11 10.06
C ASN A 76 -1.31 1.13 10.11
N LEU A 77 -1.40 0.29 9.09
CA LEU A 77 -2.39 -0.78 9.01
C LEU A 77 -1.64 -2.11 8.94
N SER A 78 -2.17 -3.13 9.58
CA SER A 78 -1.52 -4.44 9.55
C SER A 78 -2.53 -5.57 9.51
N ALA A 79 -2.11 -6.68 8.92
CA ALA A 79 -2.90 -7.91 8.89
C ALA A 79 -1.97 -9.10 8.80
N ALA A 80 -2.39 -10.22 9.38
CA ALA A 80 -1.66 -11.47 9.24
C ALA A 80 -1.97 -12.08 7.87
N LEU A 81 -0.93 -12.61 7.22
CA LEU A 81 -1.07 -13.30 5.94
C LEU A 81 -1.23 -14.81 6.11
N ARG A 82 -0.92 -15.31 7.31
CA ARG A 82 -1.00 -16.72 7.63
C ARG A 82 -1.55 -16.93 9.04
#